data_615c184b7ae93b393189db8b0efd6e74
#
_entry.id   615c184b7ae93b393189db8b0efd6e74
#
_cell.length_a   1.000
_cell.length_b   1.000
_cell.length_c   1.000
_cell.angle_alpha   90.00
_cell.angle_beta   90.00
_cell.angle_gamma   90.00
#
_symmetry.space_group_name_H-M   'P 1'
#
loop_
_entity.id
_entity.type
_entity.pdbx_description
1 polymer ?
#
loop_
_entity_poly.entity_id
_entity_poly.type
_entity_poly.pdbx_seq_one_letter_code
_entity_poly.pdbx_strand_id
1 'polypeptide(L)'
;MALDQIQYKAVRHFNGPAMILAGPGSGKTTVITHRVFSLINDRKVPDDEILVITFTKMAAVEMKERYLKMANLRFTPVDFGTFHAVFFMILKNACGFKATDIVKVKDQWDFVKTQFSMYGVDVRDENGVISDIISEIARVKSLPDEKIQEYCPVSCERRLFVSIFREYEHWLETSHMVDFEDMMKKTYCLLRNTPDILNKWQNRYRYVLIDEFQDASPIQFEIVKMLVMPHQNIFIVGDDDQSIYGFRGAAPGVMQEFKKSFPDCAVYTLNTNYRSTGSVVKAATRLINNNKDRFYKDLKAYNDMGEDVVKLIFESTEEEIKYISDLVSDKKPTAVLTRTNSGAVELRRYLLKHGISFNKSDGERDGENIFSHWIAQDINAYFNLARGERVRRDLLRIINKPSRYISRQYFMEKDVDFDLVLLRMKQGNQDRLIKNMNSLMNDLRCISSMPPYAAINYIRKKVGYDAYIYSYCRKEEINSELFMSILDRLQDSSRNFSTLEQWINMVSDGTISDDTRYPLKYSEKSLPDNCTSDSVSNVNICTMHSSKGLEYERVIIIDANEGITPYNKAVSKEEIEEERRLFYVAMTRAKKNLIICSVKRRNNKMLLPSRFVKEI
;
A
#
# COMPACT_ATOMS: atom_id res chain seq x y z
N MET A 1 33.01 7.17 -5.11
CA MET A 1 33.12 8.39 -4.28
C MET A 1 34.01 8.10 -3.10
N ALA A 2 34.90 9.02 -2.72
CA ALA A 2 35.64 8.90 -1.47
C ALA A 2 34.67 9.09 -0.30
N LEU A 3 34.84 8.33 0.77
CA LEU A 3 34.08 8.50 2.01
C LEU A 3 34.45 9.82 2.68
N ASP A 4 33.49 10.52 3.24
CA ASP A 4 33.77 11.65 4.13
C ASP A 4 34.36 11.16 5.48
N GLN A 5 34.81 12.10 6.29
CA GLN A 5 35.50 11.78 7.54
C GLN A 5 34.61 10.98 8.54
N ILE A 6 33.30 11.28 8.59
CA ILE A 6 32.37 10.61 9.50
C ILE A 6 32.02 9.23 8.95
N GLN A 7 31.73 9.14 7.65
CA GLN A 7 31.51 7.86 6.97
C GLN A 7 32.72 6.93 7.14
N TYR A 8 33.95 7.47 6.97
CA TYR A 8 35.18 6.71 7.15
C TYR A 8 35.32 6.19 8.60
N LYS A 9 35.03 7.00 9.61
CA LYS A 9 35.04 6.56 11.02
C LYS A 9 34.01 5.46 11.29
N ALA A 10 32.77 5.63 10.76
CA ALA A 10 31.70 4.65 10.89
C ALA A 10 32.06 3.30 10.23
N VAL A 11 32.63 3.32 9.02
CA VAL A 11 33.11 2.13 8.31
C VAL A 11 34.20 1.40 9.10
N ARG A 12 35.11 2.10 9.77
CA ARG A 12 36.21 1.52 10.55
C ARG A 12 35.84 1.16 11.98
N HIS A 13 34.63 1.42 12.45
CA HIS A 13 34.16 0.89 13.74
C HIS A 13 34.28 -0.63 13.71
N PHE A 14 34.95 -1.25 14.70
CA PHE A 14 35.22 -2.68 14.60
C PHE A 14 34.27 -3.50 15.48
N ASN A 15 34.46 -3.49 16.78
CA ASN A 15 33.67 -4.30 17.71
C ASN A 15 32.69 -3.46 18.51
N GLY A 16 31.64 -4.13 18.99
CA GLY A 16 30.58 -3.53 19.79
C GLY A 16 29.45 -2.88 18.97
N PRO A 17 28.41 -2.42 19.66
CA PRO A 17 27.25 -1.85 19.03
C PRO A 17 27.55 -0.46 18.46
N ALA A 18 27.00 -0.19 17.26
CA ALA A 18 27.07 1.12 16.63
C ALA A 18 25.74 1.52 16.02
N MET A 19 25.38 2.79 16.18
CA MET A 19 24.20 3.42 15.61
C MET A 19 24.62 4.55 14.67
N ILE A 20 24.19 4.44 13.43
CA ILE A 20 24.43 5.45 12.39
C ILE A 20 23.14 6.22 12.16
N LEU A 21 23.11 7.44 12.67
CA LEU A 21 22.04 8.40 12.39
C LEU A 21 22.34 9.04 11.04
N ALA A 22 21.55 8.72 10.04
CA ALA A 22 21.86 9.05 8.66
C ALA A 22 20.70 9.76 7.97
N GLY A 23 20.81 11.05 7.76
CA GLY A 23 19.83 11.81 7.01
C GLY A 23 19.61 11.29 5.57
N PRO A 24 18.58 11.78 4.87
CA PRO A 24 18.33 11.42 3.48
C PRO A 24 19.54 11.81 2.61
N GLY A 25 19.90 10.93 1.67
CA GLY A 25 21.01 11.21 0.74
C GLY A 25 22.40 11.25 1.38
N SER A 26 22.58 10.82 2.63
CA SER A 26 23.87 10.84 3.34
C SER A 26 24.78 9.63 3.06
N GLY A 27 24.36 8.70 2.20
CA GLY A 27 25.16 7.54 1.81
C GLY A 27 25.03 6.35 2.77
N LYS A 28 23.86 6.11 3.38
CA LYS A 28 23.57 4.94 4.24
C LYS A 28 24.08 3.63 3.64
N THR A 29 23.62 3.28 2.46
CA THR A 29 23.98 2.06 1.75
C THR A 29 25.48 1.98 1.45
N THR A 30 26.11 3.13 1.15
CA THR A 30 27.56 3.23 0.93
C THR A 30 28.34 2.86 2.19
N VAL A 31 27.92 3.37 3.35
CA VAL A 31 28.59 3.05 4.63
C VAL A 31 28.49 1.56 4.94
N ILE A 32 27.31 0.93 4.76
CA ILE A 32 27.13 -0.51 5.02
C ILE A 32 28.02 -1.34 4.09
N THR A 33 28.00 -1.09 2.78
CA THR A 33 28.79 -1.86 1.82
C THR A 33 30.28 -1.72 2.04
N HIS A 34 30.76 -0.50 2.32
CA HIS A 34 32.18 -0.27 2.66
C HIS A 34 32.56 -0.90 4.00
N ARG A 35 31.63 -0.95 4.97
CA ARG A 35 31.88 -1.63 6.24
C ARG A 35 32.04 -3.14 6.06
N VAL A 36 31.16 -3.80 5.29
CA VAL A 36 31.31 -5.23 4.94
C VAL A 36 32.67 -5.46 4.31
N PHE A 37 33.05 -4.60 3.35
CA PHE A 37 34.37 -4.68 2.70
C PHE A 37 35.54 -4.55 3.71
N SER A 38 35.45 -3.58 4.62
CA SER A 38 36.50 -3.36 5.64
C SER A 38 36.56 -4.51 6.64
N LEU A 39 35.44 -5.07 7.07
CA LEU A 39 35.42 -6.24 7.97
C LEU A 39 36.17 -7.43 7.35
N ILE A 40 35.94 -7.71 6.07
CA ILE A 40 36.56 -8.86 5.38
C ILE A 40 38.03 -8.57 5.03
N ASN A 41 38.28 -7.44 4.36
CA ASN A 41 39.61 -7.19 3.78
C ASN A 41 40.61 -6.62 4.78
N ASP A 42 40.19 -5.69 5.65
CA ASP A 42 41.08 -5.05 6.62
C ASP A 42 41.15 -5.82 7.94
N ARG A 43 40.01 -6.38 8.40
CA ARG A 43 39.89 -7.04 9.70
C ARG A 43 39.93 -8.56 9.63
N LYS A 44 39.91 -9.14 8.40
CA LYS A 44 39.99 -10.59 8.16
C LYS A 44 38.86 -11.39 8.83
N VAL A 45 37.71 -10.78 8.98
CA VAL A 45 36.51 -11.48 9.44
C VAL A 45 36.06 -12.45 8.34
N PRO A 46 35.79 -13.72 8.70
CA PRO A 46 35.18 -14.67 7.74
C PRO A 46 33.87 -14.10 7.17
N ASP A 47 33.72 -14.19 5.88
CA ASP A 47 32.58 -13.57 5.16
C ASP A 47 31.24 -14.26 5.43
N ASP A 48 31.24 -15.55 5.81
CA ASP A 48 30.05 -16.30 6.25
C ASP A 48 29.61 -15.97 7.71
N GLU A 49 30.40 -15.23 8.46
CA GLU A 49 30.04 -14.71 9.80
C GLU A 49 29.33 -13.35 9.76
N ILE A 50 29.11 -12.80 8.54
CA ILE A 50 28.52 -11.48 8.37
C ILE A 50 27.09 -11.61 7.82
N LEU A 51 26.13 -10.99 8.54
CA LEU A 51 24.74 -10.88 8.13
C LEU A 51 24.38 -9.41 7.88
N VAL A 52 23.81 -9.13 6.70
CA VAL A 52 23.27 -7.81 6.33
C VAL A 52 21.76 -7.92 6.13
N ILE A 53 21.01 -7.21 6.95
CA ILE A 53 19.55 -7.19 6.94
C ILE A 53 19.06 -5.87 6.33
N THR A 54 18.12 -5.96 5.40
CA THR A 54 17.43 -4.81 4.80
C THR A 54 15.92 -4.99 4.91
N PHE A 55 15.16 -3.94 4.60
CA PHE A 55 13.70 -3.99 4.68
C PHE A 55 13.04 -4.63 3.45
N THR A 56 13.63 -4.47 2.27
CA THR A 56 13.09 -4.98 1.01
C THR A 56 14.06 -5.93 0.30
N LYS A 57 13.50 -6.90 -0.44
CA LYS A 57 14.29 -7.83 -1.24
C LYS A 57 15.14 -7.10 -2.28
N MET A 58 14.60 -6.05 -2.90
CA MET A 58 15.34 -5.22 -3.86
C MET A 58 16.58 -4.58 -3.23
N ALA A 59 16.42 -3.97 -2.04
CA ALA A 59 17.56 -3.35 -1.35
C ALA A 59 18.63 -4.38 -0.97
N ALA A 60 18.23 -5.60 -0.57
CA ALA A 60 19.18 -6.68 -0.28
C ALA A 60 19.98 -7.09 -1.52
N VAL A 61 19.31 -7.25 -2.66
CA VAL A 61 19.94 -7.59 -3.95
C VAL A 61 20.89 -6.46 -4.39
N GLU A 62 20.41 -5.21 -4.41
CA GLU A 62 21.20 -4.05 -4.81
C GLU A 62 22.45 -3.89 -3.93
N MET A 63 22.31 -4.06 -2.61
CA MET A 63 23.43 -3.95 -1.67
C MET A 63 24.46 -5.05 -1.90
N LYS A 64 24.02 -6.28 -2.16
CA LYS A 64 24.88 -7.41 -2.52
C LYS A 64 25.62 -7.13 -3.82
N GLU A 65 24.96 -6.66 -4.85
CA GLU A 65 25.58 -6.33 -6.16
C GLU A 65 26.59 -5.20 -6.03
N ARG A 66 26.29 -4.16 -5.26
CA ARG A 66 27.25 -3.07 -4.96
C ARG A 66 28.48 -3.58 -4.25
N TYR A 67 28.32 -4.47 -3.27
CA TYR A 67 29.43 -5.09 -2.57
C TYR A 67 30.28 -5.95 -3.52
N LEU A 68 29.65 -6.84 -4.30
CA LEU A 68 30.36 -7.70 -5.27
C LEU A 68 31.16 -6.88 -6.28
N LYS A 69 30.55 -5.81 -6.84
CA LYS A 69 31.24 -4.89 -7.75
C LYS A 69 32.42 -4.19 -7.10
N MET A 70 32.27 -3.72 -5.86
CA MET A 70 33.33 -3.04 -5.11
C MET A 70 34.49 -3.98 -4.78
N ALA A 71 34.19 -5.23 -4.39
CA ALA A 71 35.16 -6.25 -4.05
C ALA A 71 35.74 -6.98 -5.27
N ASN A 72 35.26 -6.68 -6.48
CA ASN A 72 35.60 -7.38 -7.73
C ASN A 72 35.38 -8.90 -7.65
N LEU A 73 34.25 -9.31 -7.05
CA LEU A 73 33.87 -10.71 -6.83
C LEU A 73 32.65 -11.08 -7.67
N ARG A 74 32.53 -12.38 -8.02
CA ARG A 74 31.32 -12.93 -8.67
C ARG A 74 30.34 -13.54 -7.66
N PHE A 75 30.82 -13.91 -6.48
CA PHE A 75 30.06 -14.55 -5.43
C PHE A 75 30.61 -14.13 -4.07
N THR A 76 29.75 -14.19 -3.03
CA THR A 76 30.12 -13.96 -1.64
C THR A 76 29.31 -14.85 -0.72
N PRO A 77 29.89 -15.45 0.33
CA PRO A 77 29.20 -16.12 1.42
C PRO A 77 28.47 -15.18 2.38
N VAL A 78 28.73 -13.87 2.33
CA VAL A 78 27.98 -12.89 3.16
C VAL A 78 26.48 -13.05 2.92
N ASP A 79 25.71 -13.22 3.98
CA ASP A 79 24.27 -13.31 3.90
C ASP A 79 23.64 -11.90 3.81
N PHE A 80 23.00 -11.61 2.65
CA PHE A 80 22.19 -10.41 2.43
C PHE A 80 20.73 -10.82 2.34
N GLY A 81 19.88 -10.30 3.22
CA GLY A 81 18.46 -10.67 3.22
C GLY A 81 17.56 -9.66 3.88
N THR A 82 16.24 -9.94 3.85
CA THR A 82 15.25 -9.21 4.64
C THR A 82 15.06 -9.89 5.99
N PHE A 83 14.47 -9.19 6.98
CA PHE A 83 14.11 -9.80 8.25
C PHE A 83 13.36 -11.13 8.06
N HIS A 84 12.30 -11.12 7.22
CA HIS A 84 11.52 -12.33 6.95
C HIS A 84 12.35 -13.45 6.31
N ALA A 85 13.24 -13.13 5.38
CA ALA A 85 14.09 -14.14 4.75
C ALA A 85 15.04 -14.80 5.74
N VAL A 86 15.64 -14.01 6.64
CA VAL A 86 16.53 -14.52 7.70
C VAL A 86 15.74 -15.36 8.71
N PHE A 87 14.59 -14.88 9.16
CA PHE A 87 13.75 -15.61 10.13
C PHE A 87 13.20 -16.91 9.53
N PHE A 88 12.77 -16.86 8.27
CA PHE A 88 12.34 -18.07 7.57
C PHE A 88 13.50 -19.07 7.38
N MET A 89 14.71 -18.60 7.15
CA MET A 89 15.89 -19.46 7.07
C MET A 89 16.16 -20.17 8.40
N ILE A 90 15.96 -19.51 9.53
CA ILE A 90 16.04 -20.10 10.87
C ILE A 90 14.97 -21.21 11.02
N LEU A 91 13.72 -20.90 10.72
CA LEU A 91 12.61 -21.86 10.79
C LEU A 91 12.79 -23.05 9.84
N LYS A 92 13.24 -22.81 8.61
CA LYS A 92 13.55 -23.84 7.64
C LYS A 92 14.58 -24.84 8.20
N ASN A 93 15.66 -24.34 8.82
CA ASN A 93 16.73 -25.18 9.33
C ASN A 93 16.37 -25.90 10.62
N ALA A 94 15.50 -25.34 11.46
CA ALA A 94 15.14 -25.89 12.76
C ALA A 94 13.85 -26.72 12.73
N CYS A 95 12.85 -26.29 11.94
CA CYS A 95 11.51 -26.87 11.94
C CYS A 95 11.15 -27.53 10.61
N GLY A 96 12.02 -27.50 9.59
CA GLY A 96 11.81 -28.15 8.30
C GLY A 96 10.84 -27.46 7.34
N PHE A 97 10.42 -26.23 7.61
CA PHE A 97 9.55 -25.45 6.70
C PHE A 97 10.17 -25.29 5.31
N LYS A 98 9.32 -25.33 4.28
CA LYS A 98 9.68 -25.11 2.87
C LYS A 98 9.06 -23.83 2.37
N ALA A 99 9.57 -23.28 1.28
CA ALA A 99 9.01 -22.09 0.65
C ALA A 99 7.55 -22.27 0.19
N THR A 100 7.13 -23.50 -0.07
CA THR A 100 5.74 -23.87 -0.39
C THR A 100 4.79 -23.74 0.79
N ASP A 101 5.31 -23.74 2.01
CA ASP A 101 4.52 -23.69 3.25
C ASP A 101 4.22 -22.24 3.66
N ILE A 102 4.72 -21.26 2.88
CA ILE A 102 4.37 -19.85 3.04
C ILE A 102 3.01 -19.59 2.41
N VAL A 103 2.06 -19.14 3.21
CA VAL A 103 0.70 -18.83 2.76
C VAL A 103 0.73 -17.68 1.76
N LYS A 104 0.05 -17.87 0.62
CA LYS A 104 -0.12 -16.81 -0.37
C LYS A 104 -1.30 -15.92 0.00
N VAL A 105 -1.24 -14.65 -0.37
CA VAL A 105 -2.33 -13.69 -0.14
C VAL A 105 -3.68 -14.21 -0.69
N LYS A 106 -3.66 -14.93 -1.83
CA LYS A 106 -4.85 -15.54 -2.40
C LYS A 106 -5.46 -16.60 -1.47
N ASP A 107 -4.63 -17.43 -0.86
CA ASP A 107 -5.09 -18.52 0.01
C ASP A 107 -5.69 -17.96 1.31
N GLN A 108 -5.10 -16.91 1.87
CA GLN A 108 -5.67 -16.15 3.00
C GLN A 108 -7.05 -15.59 2.64
N TRP A 109 -7.14 -15.02 1.46
CA TRP A 109 -8.36 -14.41 0.95
C TRP A 109 -9.48 -15.44 0.76
N ASP A 110 -9.17 -16.56 0.11
CA ASP A 110 -10.10 -17.67 -0.12
C ASP A 110 -10.54 -18.30 1.21
N PHE A 111 -9.64 -18.41 2.20
CA PHE A 111 -9.96 -18.90 3.54
C PHE A 111 -10.98 -17.98 4.23
N VAL A 112 -10.70 -16.69 4.36
CA VAL A 112 -11.60 -15.73 5.04
C VAL A 112 -12.96 -15.66 4.33
N LYS A 113 -12.97 -15.71 2.99
CA LYS A 113 -14.20 -15.77 2.19
C LYS A 113 -15.05 -17.00 2.52
N THR A 114 -14.40 -18.16 2.67
CA THR A 114 -15.08 -19.40 3.04
C THR A 114 -15.69 -19.30 4.43
N GLN A 115 -14.97 -18.72 5.39
CA GLN A 115 -15.50 -18.49 6.74
C GLN A 115 -16.76 -17.61 6.72
N PHE A 116 -16.76 -16.51 5.98
CA PHE A 116 -17.96 -15.68 5.83
C PHE A 116 -19.17 -16.46 5.32
N SER A 117 -18.96 -17.33 4.34
CA SER A 117 -20.01 -18.18 3.79
C SER A 117 -20.55 -19.15 4.85
N MET A 118 -19.67 -19.73 5.68
CA MET A 118 -20.05 -20.65 6.77
C MET A 118 -20.85 -19.97 7.89
N TYR A 119 -20.44 -18.75 8.27
CA TYR A 119 -21.16 -17.99 9.31
C TYR A 119 -22.42 -17.28 8.78
N GLY A 120 -22.77 -17.46 7.50
CA GLY A 120 -23.98 -16.88 6.90
C GLY A 120 -23.93 -15.34 6.86
N VAL A 121 -22.75 -14.74 6.93
CA VAL A 121 -22.55 -13.29 6.92
C VAL A 121 -22.67 -12.80 5.48
N ASP A 122 -23.73 -12.06 5.22
CA ASP A 122 -23.96 -11.41 3.93
C ASP A 122 -23.23 -10.06 3.92
N VAL A 123 -21.96 -10.08 3.51
CA VAL A 123 -21.16 -8.86 3.43
C VAL A 123 -21.38 -8.21 2.08
N ARG A 124 -21.86 -6.98 2.08
CA ARG A 124 -22.19 -6.22 0.86
C ARG A 124 -20.95 -5.78 0.09
N ASP A 125 -19.86 -5.46 0.79
CA ASP A 125 -18.51 -5.25 0.25
C ASP A 125 -17.58 -6.39 0.71
N GLU A 126 -17.82 -7.57 0.18
CA GLU A 126 -17.09 -8.79 0.55
C GLU A 126 -15.57 -8.60 0.40
N ASN A 127 -15.12 -7.91 -0.65
CA ASN A 127 -13.70 -7.75 -0.95
C ASN A 127 -13.01 -6.77 0.02
N GLY A 128 -13.64 -5.66 0.34
CA GLY A 128 -13.10 -4.67 1.28
C GLY A 128 -12.99 -5.26 2.67
N VAL A 129 -14.08 -5.85 3.16
CA VAL A 129 -14.12 -6.43 4.52
C VAL A 129 -13.16 -7.62 4.68
N ILE A 130 -13.01 -8.49 3.66
CA ILE A 130 -12.04 -9.58 3.70
C ILE A 130 -10.61 -9.01 3.80
N SER A 131 -10.29 -8.00 3.00
CA SER A 131 -8.98 -7.33 3.04
C SER A 131 -8.72 -6.70 4.41
N ASP A 132 -9.73 -6.06 4.98
CA ASP A 132 -9.63 -5.44 6.32
C ASP A 132 -9.42 -6.50 7.40
N ILE A 133 -10.15 -7.62 7.36
CA ILE A 133 -9.97 -8.74 8.31
C ILE A 133 -8.56 -9.34 8.20
N ILE A 134 -8.05 -9.58 6.99
CA ILE A 134 -6.68 -10.08 6.81
C ILE A 134 -5.67 -9.10 7.43
N SER A 135 -5.87 -7.81 7.21
CA SER A 135 -5.03 -6.76 7.79
C SER A 135 -5.13 -6.73 9.33
N GLU A 136 -6.32 -6.94 9.88
CA GLU A 136 -6.55 -7.03 11.32
C GLU A 136 -5.96 -8.31 11.92
N ILE A 137 -6.04 -9.45 11.24
CA ILE A 137 -5.35 -10.70 11.65
C ILE A 137 -3.85 -10.45 11.77
N ALA A 138 -3.24 -9.86 10.75
CA ALA A 138 -1.81 -9.51 10.76
C ALA A 138 -1.48 -8.57 11.95
N ARG A 139 -2.32 -7.56 12.18
CA ARG A 139 -2.16 -6.62 13.28
C ARG A 139 -2.25 -7.32 14.65
N VAL A 140 -3.25 -8.17 14.85
CA VAL A 140 -3.43 -8.92 16.11
C VAL A 140 -2.26 -9.85 16.38
N LYS A 141 -1.77 -10.56 15.35
CA LYS A 141 -0.58 -11.44 15.48
C LYS A 141 0.69 -10.67 15.85
N SER A 142 0.76 -9.39 15.52
CA SER A 142 1.89 -8.51 15.87
C SER A 142 1.80 -7.93 17.27
N LEU A 143 0.66 -8.08 17.97
CA LEU A 143 0.48 -7.60 19.34
C LEU A 143 1.09 -8.57 20.37
N PRO A 144 1.53 -8.07 21.54
CA PRO A 144 1.81 -8.90 22.69
C PRO A 144 0.58 -9.74 23.09
N ASP A 145 0.78 -10.98 23.53
CA ASP A 145 -0.30 -11.91 23.86
C ASP A 145 -1.33 -11.33 24.87
N GLU A 146 -0.87 -10.50 25.80
CA GLU A 146 -1.70 -9.80 26.79
C GLU A 146 -2.71 -8.84 26.16
N LYS A 147 -2.36 -8.20 25.04
CA LYS A 147 -3.20 -7.24 24.31
C LYS A 147 -4.15 -7.86 23.29
N ILE A 148 -3.95 -9.12 22.93
CA ILE A 148 -4.81 -9.82 21.96
C ILE A 148 -6.25 -9.92 22.49
N GLN A 149 -6.40 -10.17 23.78
CA GLN A 149 -7.71 -10.30 24.40
C GLN A 149 -8.49 -8.99 24.46
N GLU A 150 -7.83 -7.84 24.47
CA GLU A 150 -8.43 -6.51 24.52
C GLU A 150 -8.72 -5.93 23.13
N TYR A 151 -8.25 -6.59 22.06
CA TYR A 151 -8.40 -6.08 20.72
C TYR A 151 -9.87 -5.98 20.29
N CYS A 152 -10.25 -4.80 19.80
CA CYS A 152 -11.57 -4.54 19.24
C CYS A 152 -11.42 -4.36 17.72
N PRO A 153 -11.90 -5.32 16.90
CA PRO A 153 -11.87 -5.19 15.45
C PRO A 153 -12.81 -4.09 14.97
N VAL A 154 -12.43 -3.46 13.85
CA VAL A 154 -13.22 -2.41 13.20
C VAL A 154 -13.98 -2.95 11.98
N SER A 155 -13.47 -4.03 11.37
CA SER A 155 -14.00 -4.61 10.14
C SER A 155 -15.28 -5.43 10.30
N CYS A 156 -15.48 -6.03 11.49
CA CYS A 156 -16.66 -6.84 11.77
C CYS A 156 -16.92 -6.97 13.29
N GLU A 157 -18.02 -7.62 13.65
CA GLU A 157 -18.35 -7.89 15.05
C GLU A 157 -17.22 -8.72 15.72
N ARG A 158 -16.84 -8.33 16.95
CA ARG A 158 -15.74 -8.97 17.69
C ARG A 158 -15.86 -10.49 17.81
N ARG A 159 -17.08 -11.00 18.05
CA ARG A 159 -17.31 -12.46 18.15
C ARG A 159 -16.97 -13.17 16.85
N LEU A 160 -17.39 -12.61 15.74
CA LEU A 160 -17.11 -13.14 14.41
C LEU A 160 -15.61 -13.09 14.10
N PHE A 161 -14.97 -11.96 14.38
CA PHE A 161 -13.52 -11.82 14.19
C PHE A 161 -12.74 -12.86 14.99
N VAL A 162 -13.04 -13.03 16.28
CA VAL A 162 -12.36 -14.01 17.14
C VAL A 162 -12.56 -15.44 16.63
N SER A 163 -13.75 -15.77 16.12
CA SER A 163 -14.00 -17.09 15.51
C SER A 163 -13.16 -17.28 14.25
N ILE A 164 -13.18 -16.31 13.33
CA ILE A 164 -12.37 -16.37 12.09
C ILE A 164 -10.88 -16.46 12.42
N PHE A 165 -10.40 -15.67 13.38
CA PHE A 165 -9.00 -15.67 13.79
C PHE A 165 -8.56 -17.04 14.35
N ARG A 166 -9.37 -17.68 15.18
CA ARG A 166 -9.08 -19.02 15.73
C ARG A 166 -9.06 -20.09 14.65
N GLU A 167 -10.03 -20.07 13.75
CA GLU A 167 -10.08 -21.00 12.62
C GLU A 167 -8.89 -20.77 11.65
N TYR A 168 -8.45 -19.52 11.48
CA TYR A 168 -7.28 -19.19 10.68
C TYR A 168 -5.99 -19.75 11.28
N GLU A 169 -5.78 -19.56 12.60
CA GLU A 169 -4.63 -20.15 13.31
C GLU A 169 -4.65 -21.67 13.24
N HIS A 170 -5.82 -22.28 13.48
CA HIS A 170 -5.99 -23.73 13.38
C HIS A 170 -5.72 -24.26 11.96
N TRP A 171 -6.17 -23.55 10.94
CA TRP A 171 -5.88 -23.89 9.55
C TRP A 171 -4.38 -23.84 9.24
N LEU A 172 -3.67 -22.82 9.69
CA LEU A 172 -2.23 -22.72 9.51
C LEU A 172 -1.49 -23.88 10.20
N GLU A 173 -1.87 -24.23 11.43
CA GLU A 173 -1.27 -25.32 12.19
C GLU A 173 -1.50 -26.68 11.54
N THR A 174 -2.74 -27.00 11.20
CA THR A 174 -3.11 -28.29 10.60
C THR A 174 -2.56 -28.49 9.20
N SER A 175 -2.39 -27.42 8.44
CA SER A 175 -1.80 -27.45 7.09
C SER A 175 -0.27 -27.34 7.11
N HIS A 176 0.36 -27.21 8.28
CA HIS A 176 1.79 -26.94 8.43
C HIS A 176 2.26 -25.72 7.64
N MET A 177 1.44 -24.65 7.63
CA MET A 177 1.71 -23.41 6.91
C MET A 177 2.09 -22.29 7.85
N VAL A 178 2.73 -21.26 7.29
CA VAL A 178 3.11 -20.03 8.02
C VAL A 178 2.80 -18.79 7.17
N ASP A 179 2.29 -17.75 7.81
CA ASP A 179 2.22 -16.41 7.22
C ASP A 179 3.44 -15.56 7.63
N PHE A 180 3.49 -14.32 7.18
CA PHE A 180 4.63 -13.44 7.45
C PHE A 180 4.75 -13.08 8.94
N GLU A 181 3.64 -12.93 9.64
CA GLU A 181 3.59 -12.63 11.07
C GLU A 181 4.05 -13.84 11.89
N ASP A 182 3.66 -15.05 11.48
CA ASP A 182 4.12 -16.29 12.11
C ASP A 182 5.63 -16.48 11.99
N MET A 183 6.22 -16.09 10.87
CA MET A 183 7.68 -16.18 10.73
C MET A 183 8.40 -15.45 11.85
N MET A 184 7.93 -14.29 12.25
CA MET A 184 8.49 -13.52 13.34
C MET A 184 8.21 -14.16 14.71
N LYS A 185 6.92 -14.46 14.99
CA LYS A 185 6.50 -15.00 16.29
C LYS A 185 7.09 -16.39 16.55
N LYS A 186 7.05 -17.29 15.57
CA LYS A 186 7.61 -18.65 15.69
C LYS A 186 9.14 -18.60 15.83
N THR A 187 9.84 -17.72 15.11
CA THR A 187 11.30 -17.55 15.27
C THR A 187 11.64 -17.03 16.66
N TYR A 188 10.93 -16.03 17.16
CA TYR A 188 11.12 -15.51 18.51
C TYR A 188 10.94 -16.61 19.58
N CYS A 189 9.82 -17.34 19.51
CA CYS A 189 9.53 -18.42 20.45
C CYS A 189 10.57 -19.56 20.35
N LEU A 190 10.97 -19.94 19.13
CA LEU A 190 11.98 -20.98 18.90
C LEU A 190 13.32 -20.60 19.53
N LEU A 191 13.82 -19.42 19.24
CA LEU A 191 15.13 -18.97 19.76
C LEU A 191 15.09 -18.78 21.28
N ARG A 192 13.99 -18.31 21.85
CA ARG A 192 13.83 -18.14 23.30
C ARG A 192 13.79 -19.47 24.05
N ASN A 193 13.13 -20.48 23.48
CA ASN A 193 12.85 -21.75 24.15
C ASN A 193 13.88 -22.84 23.83
N THR A 194 14.77 -22.64 22.85
CA THR A 194 15.74 -23.65 22.40
C THR A 194 17.16 -23.06 22.36
N PRO A 195 17.87 -23.05 23.48
CA PRO A 195 19.22 -22.46 23.58
C PRO A 195 20.23 -23.00 22.56
N ASP A 196 20.16 -24.29 22.23
CA ASP A 196 21.09 -24.89 21.26
C ASP A 196 20.91 -24.31 19.86
N ILE A 197 19.66 -24.06 19.44
CA ILE A 197 19.39 -23.42 18.16
C ILE A 197 19.86 -21.96 18.19
N LEU A 198 19.58 -21.23 19.27
CA LEU A 198 20.07 -19.87 19.46
C LEU A 198 21.60 -19.81 19.38
N ASN A 199 22.31 -20.64 20.13
CA ASN A 199 23.78 -20.71 20.14
C ASN A 199 24.35 -21.00 18.74
N LYS A 200 23.70 -21.89 17.96
CA LYS A 200 24.10 -22.18 16.59
C LYS A 200 24.10 -20.92 15.72
N TRP A 201 23.04 -20.10 15.80
CA TRP A 201 22.91 -18.88 14.99
C TRP A 201 23.76 -17.73 15.51
N GLN A 202 23.99 -17.63 16.83
CA GLN A 202 24.90 -16.69 17.44
C GLN A 202 26.36 -16.95 17.01
N ASN A 203 26.74 -18.22 16.91
CA ASN A 203 28.06 -18.60 16.42
C ASN A 203 28.23 -18.42 14.91
N ARG A 204 27.15 -18.51 14.15
CA ARG A 204 27.15 -18.27 12.70
C ARG A 204 27.33 -16.79 12.39
N TYR A 205 26.59 -15.90 13.05
CA TYR A 205 26.60 -14.47 12.73
C TYR A 205 27.28 -13.66 13.85
N ARG A 206 28.55 -13.41 13.67
CA ARG A 206 29.30 -12.58 14.61
C ARG A 206 29.18 -11.09 14.38
N TYR A 207 28.80 -10.69 13.16
CA TYR A 207 28.56 -9.29 12.77
C TYR A 207 27.22 -9.17 12.08
N VAL A 208 26.33 -8.35 12.65
CA VAL A 208 25.00 -8.10 12.10
C VAL A 208 24.88 -6.61 11.75
N LEU A 209 24.61 -6.34 10.48
CA LEU A 209 24.40 -4.99 9.95
C LEU A 209 22.95 -4.84 9.51
N ILE A 210 22.30 -3.74 9.87
CA ILE A 210 20.88 -3.53 9.55
C ILE A 210 20.69 -2.16 8.91
N ASP A 211 20.09 -2.14 7.72
CA ASP A 211 19.70 -0.91 7.02
C ASP A 211 18.24 -0.56 7.35
N GLU A 212 17.91 0.73 7.26
CA GLU A 212 16.57 1.29 7.52
C GLU A 212 15.98 0.84 8.87
N PHE A 213 16.82 0.76 9.91
CA PHE A 213 16.45 0.20 11.21
C PHE A 213 15.25 0.90 11.87
N GLN A 214 14.96 2.16 11.54
CA GLN A 214 13.80 2.91 12.05
C GLN A 214 12.45 2.28 11.65
N ASP A 215 12.44 1.38 10.67
CA ASP A 215 11.23 0.69 10.23
C ASP A 215 11.06 -0.70 10.88
N ALA A 216 12.00 -1.11 11.74
CA ALA A 216 11.94 -2.40 12.42
C ALA A 216 10.79 -2.43 13.46
N SER A 217 10.12 -3.58 13.53
CA SER A 217 9.13 -3.83 14.58
C SER A 217 9.81 -4.26 15.90
N PRO A 218 9.14 -4.12 17.06
CA PRO A 218 9.69 -4.54 18.34
C PRO A 218 10.12 -6.01 18.37
N ILE A 219 9.34 -6.91 17.78
CA ILE A 219 9.66 -8.33 17.73
C ILE A 219 10.88 -8.62 16.84
N GLN A 220 11.02 -7.89 15.72
CA GLN A 220 12.22 -7.99 14.88
C GLN A 220 13.47 -7.57 15.64
N PHE A 221 13.38 -6.48 16.38
CA PHE A 221 14.49 -6.03 17.21
C PHE A 221 14.82 -7.02 18.34
N GLU A 222 13.83 -7.59 19.03
CA GLU A 222 14.07 -8.59 20.07
C GLU A 222 14.75 -9.85 19.52
N ILE A 223 14.34 -10.34 18.34
CA ILE A 223 15.00 -11.48 17.68
C ILE A 223 16.48 -11.15 17.39
N VAL A 224 16.72 -9.99 16.76
CA VAL A 224 18.10 -9.57 16.45
C VAL A 224 18.92 -9.40 17.72
N LYS A 225 18.35 -8.82 18.77
CA LYS A 225 19.02 -8.67 20.07
C LYS A 225 19.46 -10.02 20.64
N MET A 226 18.60 -11.04 20.60
CA MET A 226 18.98 -12.39 21.00
C MET A 226 20.16 -12.94 20.18
N LEU A 227 20.14 -12.75 18.85
CA LEU A 227 21.20 -13.24 17.97
C LEU A 227 22.57 -12.60 18.25
N VAL A 228 22.60 -11.32 18.61
CA VAL A 228 23.86 -10.57 18.76
C VAL A 228 24.41 -10.53 20.19
N MET A 229 23.62 -10.92 21.19
CA MET A 229 23.96 -10.74 22.61
C MET A 229 25.38 -11.22 23.01
N PRO A 230 25.90 -12.37 22.54
CA PRO A 230 27.24 -12.81 22.97
C PRO A 230 28.38 -11.93 22.47
N HIS A 231 28.24 -11.37 21.25
CA HIS A 231 29.31 -10.61 20.60
C HIS A 231 29.05 -9.12 20.58
N GLN A 232 27.78 -8.70 20.66
CA GLN A 232 27.29 -7.32 20.58
C GLN A 232 27.78 -6.55 19.34
N ASN A 233 28.22 -7.24 18.29
CA ASN A 233 28.69 -6.61 17.07
C ASN A 233 27.51 -6.33 16.15
N ILE A 234 26.70 -5.39 16.57
CA ILE A 234 25.52 -4.90 15.83
C ILE A 234 25.76 -3.49 15.32
N PHE A 235 25.48 -3.29 14.03
CA PHE A 235 25.65 -2.02 13.36
C PHE A 235 24.34 -1.62 12.69
N ILE A 236 23.62 -0.68 13.26
CA ILE A 236 22.35 -0.21 12.70
C ILE A 236 22.55 1.10 11.96
N VAL A 237 21.88 1.21 10.81
CA VAL A 237 21.80 2.44 10.03
C VAL A 237 20.34 2.82 9.88
N GLY A 238 20.01 4.07 10.14
CA GLY A 238 18.63 4.53 10.05
C GLY A 238 18.47 6.04 10.12
N ASP A 239 17.26 6.47 9.80
CA ASP A 239 16.80 7.85 9.90
C ASP A 239 15.42 7.86 10.55
N ASP A 240 15.34 8.24 11.82
CA ASP A 240 14.10 8.34 12.57
C ASP A 240 13.11 9.34 11.94
N ASP A 241 13.62 10.35 11.21
CA ASP A 241 12.79 11.29 10.44
C ASP A 241 12.16 10.65 9.18
N GLN A 242 12.57 9.43 8.80
CA GLN A 242 12.00 8.66 7.70
C GLN A 242 11.20 7.42 8.16
N SER A 243 10.85 7.32 9.45
CA SER A 243 9.96 6.29 9.97
C SER A 243 8.51 6.61 9.59
N ILE A 244 7.99 5.90 8.58
CA ILE A 244 6.66 6.12 7.98
C ILE A 244 5.83 4.84 7.85
N TYR A 245 6.22 3.75 8.52
CA TYR A 245 5.54 2.47 8.49
C TYR A 245 4.93 2.07 9.84
N GLY A 246 4.54 3.06 10.66
CA GLY A 246 3.85 2.82 11.94
C GLY A 246 2.59 1.97 11.77
N PHE A 247 1.85 2.17 10.66
CA PHE A 247 0.68 1.37 10.32
C PHE A 247 0.98 -0.12 10.02
N ARG A 248 2.26 -0.50 9.79
CA ARG A 248 2.75 -1.88 9.61
C ARG A 248 3.42 -2.43 10.87
N GLY A 249 3.26 -1.78 12.03
CA GLY A 249 3.84 -2.22 13.28
C GLY A 249 5.29 -1.76 13.52
N ALA A 250 5.85 -0.87 12.68
CA ALA A 250 7.10 -0.19 13.00
C ALA A 250 6.90 0.66 14.26
N ALA A 251 7.87 0.59 15.18
CA ALA A 251 7.82 1.38 16.41
C ALA A 251 8.58 2.69 16.22
N PRO A 252 7.92 3.86 16.28
CA PRO A 252 8.60 5.16 16.12
C PRO A 252 9.81 5.35 17.04
N GLY A 253 9.85 4.65 18.18
CA GLY A 253 10.93 4.71 19.18
C GLY A 253 11.97 3.61 19.09
N VAL A 254 11.99 2.76 18.04
CA VAL A 254 12.90 1.59 17.99
C VAL A 254 14.39 1.97 18.06
N MET A 255 14.77 3.12 17.48
CA MET A 255 16.14 3.61 17.57
C MET A 255 16.51 4.10 18.98
N GLN A 256 15.56 4.70 19.70
CA GLN A 256 15.72 5.06 21.11
C GLN A 256 15.83 3.79 21.98
N GLU A 257 15.02 2.77 21.67
CA GLU A 257 15.06 1.50 22.39
C GLU A 257 16.37 0.74 22.15
N PHE A 258 16.92 0.83 20.92
CA PHE A 258 18.26 0.32 20.63
C PHE A 258 19.30 0.97 21.55
N LYS A 259 19.28 2.30 21.68
CA LYS A 259 20.22 3.03 22.53
C LYS A 259 20.09 2.67 24.02
N LYS A 260 18.86 2.37 24.49
CA LYS A 260 18.64 1.88 25.86
C LYS A 260 19.14 0.46 26.05
N SER A 261 18.95 -0.41 25.06
CA SER A 261 19.40 -1.80 25.09
C SER A 261 20.92 -1.95 24.98
N PHE A 262 21.57 -0.98 24.32
CA PHE A 262 23.02 -0.90 24.14
C PHE A 262 23.55 0.48 24.57
N PRO A 263 23.68 0.75 25.88
CA PRO A 263 24.08 2.07 26.40
C PRO A 263 25.41 2.56 25.87
N ASP A 264 26.38 1.62 25.70
CA ASP A 264 27.75 1.89 25.25
C ASP A 264 27.88 1.96 23.71
N CYS A 265 26.74 2.01 22.96
CA CYS A 265 26.81 2.05 21.52
C CYS A 265 27.49 3.32 21.00
N ALA A 266 28.41 3.15 20.05
CA ALA A 266 29.03 4.26 19.35
C ALA A 266 27.98 4.91 18.40
N VAL A 267 27.84 6.24 18.47
CA VAL A 267 26.88 6.98 17.63
C VAL A 267 27.63 7.81 16.61
N TYR A 268 27.30 7.63 15.35
CA TYR A 268 27.84 8.42 14.23
C TYR A 268 26.69 9.12 13.50
N THR A 269 26.78 10.43 13.34
CA THR A 269 25.74 11.21 12.66
C THR A 269 26.22 11.64 11.28
N LEU A 270 25.62 11.09 10.22
CA LEU A 270 25.92 11.46 8.83
C LEU A 270 25.13 12.71 8.46
N ASN A 271 25.77 13.88 8.56
CA ASN A 271 25.14 15.17 8.39
C ASN A 271 25.17 15.72 6.95
N THR A 272 25.95 15.11 6.06
CA THR A 272 26.10 15.63 4.68
C THR A 272 25.12 14.95 3.74
N ASN A 273 24.24 15.74 3.13
CA ASN A 273 23.33 15.26 2.05
C ASN A 273 24.02 15.46 0.69
N TYR A 274 24.30 14.35 0.01
CA TYR A 274 24.92 14.30 -1.32
C TYR A 274 23.92 14.25 -2.47
N ARG A 275 22.61 14.11 -2.16
CA ARG A 275 21.55 13.94 -3.15
C ARG A 275 20.99 15.26 -3.63
N SER A 276 20.55 16.10 -2.73
CA SER A 276 19.67 17.23 -2.99
C SER A 276 20.42 18.57 -3.00
N THR A 277 19.87 19.55 -3.69
CA THR A 277 20.32 20.94 -3.61
C THR A 277 20.06 21.55 -2.25
N GLY A 278 20.79 22.62 -1.92
CA GLY A 278 20.70 23.31 -0.62
C GLY A 278 19.30 23.82 -0.31
N SER A 279 18.59 24.35 -1.30
CA SER A 279 17.20 24.84 -1.12
C SER A 279 16.25 23.74 -0.69
N VAL A 280 16.35 22.54 -1.31
CA VAL A 280 15.54 21.37 -0.93
C VAL A 280 15.88 20.92 0.50
N VAL A 281 17.17 20.77 0.82
CA VAL A 281 17.62 20.35 2.17
C VAL A 281 17.13 21.33 3.24
N LYS A 282 17.28 22.64 3.01
CA LYS A 282 16.86 23.68 3.92
C LYS A 282 15.34 23.65 4.16
N ALA A 283 14.55 23.53 3.11
CA ALA A 283 13.10 23.46 3.17
C ALA A 283 12.64 22.21 3.95
N ALA A 284 13.18 21.04 3.61
CA ALA A 284 12.86 19.79 4.29
C ALA A 284 13.26 19.81 5.78
N THR A 285 14.42 20.38 6.11
CA THR A 285 14.89 20.52 7.50
C THR A 285 13.97 21.45 8.31
N ARG A 286 13.49 22.56 7.73
CA ARG A 286 12.51 23.42 8.39
C ARG A 286 11.24 22.68 8.75
N LEU A 287 10.70 21.90 7.82
CA LEU A 287 9.50 21.10 8.04
C LEU A 287 9.70 20.13 9.21
N ILE A 288 10.73 19.27 9.13
CA ILE A 288 10.90 18.17 10.07
C ILE A 288 11.27 18.63 11.49
N ASN A 289 11.85 19.82 11.64
CA ASN A 289 12.18 20.40 12.94
C ASN A 289 10.94 20.74 13.80
N ASN A 290 9.73 20.69 13.24
CA ASN A 290 8.49 20.82 14.00
C ASN A 290 8.11 19.52 14.75
N ASN A 291 8.71 18.37 14.42
CA ASN A 291 8.57 17.14 15.19
C ASN A 291 9.45 17.20 16.45
N LYS A 292 8.93 16.67 17.58
CA LYS A 292 9.61 16.75 18.88
C LYS A 292 10.41 15.49 19.20
N ASP A 293 9.84 14.30 18.91
CA ASP A 293 10.49 13.03 19.23
C ASP A 293 11.37 12.58 18.06
N ARG A 294 12.61 13.14 18.04
CA ARG A 294 13.60 12.85 17.00
C ARG A 294 15.02 13.02 17.51
N PHE A 295 15.96 12.34 16.86
CA PHE A 295 17.38 12.63 17.03
C PHE A 295 17.74 13.92 16.28
N TYR A 296 18.46 14.82 16.93
CA TYR A 296 18.93 16.05 16.29
C TYR A 296 19.98 15.73 15.22
N LYS A 297 19.79 16.27 14.01
CA LYS A 297 20.71 16.16 12.88
C LYS A 297 20.88 17.53 12.23
N ASP A 298 22.11 18.05 12.17
CA ASP A 298 22.45 19.29 11.46
C ASP A 298 22.79 18.97 10.00
N LEU A 299 21.76 18.82 9.17
CA LEU A 299 21.91 18.40 7.77
C LEU A 299 22.46 19.55 6.92
N LYS A 300 23.54 19.28 6.19
CA LYS A 300 24.19 20.19 5.24
C LYS A 300 24.17 19.61 3.85
N ALA A 301 23.76 20.40 2.86
CA ALA A 301 23.86 19.98 1.47
C ALA A 301 25.33 20.01 1.02
N TYR A 302 25.73 18.97 0.30
CA TYR A 302 27.02 18.95 -0.42
C TYR A 302 26.93 19.73 -1.73
N ASN A 303 25.77 19.66 -2.39
CA ASN A 303 25.50 20.35 -3.66
C ASN A 303 25.21 21.84 -3.43
N ASP A 304 25.32 22.63 -4.50
CA ASP A 304 24.97 24.04 -4.52
C ASP A 304 23.52 24.28 -4.07
N MET A 305 23.19 25.54 -3.77
CA MET A 305 21.85 25.93 -3.32
C MET A 305 20.76 25.51 -4.30
N GLY A 306 21.01 25.61 -5.61
CA GLY A 306 20.02 25.30 -6.65
C GLY A 306 18.84 26.28 -6.66
N GLU A 307 17.78 25.93 -7.39
CA GLU A 307 16.53 26.69 -7.45
C GLU A 307 15.76 26.61 -6.14
N ASP A 308 15.01 27.66 -5.82
CA ASP A 308 14.16 27.67 -4.64
C ASP A 308 12.99 26.67 -4.77
N VAL A 309 12.49 26.20 -3.63
CA VAL A 309 11.30 25.36 -3.58
C VAL A 309 10.08 26.16 -4.02
N VAL A 310 9.42 25.71 -5.08
CA VAL A 310 8.25 26.38 -5.64
C VAL A 310 6.99 25.92 -4.93
N LYS A 311 6.17 26.86 -4.45
CA LYS A 311 4.87 26.59 -3.81
C LYS A 311 3.78 27.23 -4.67
N LEU A 312 2.85 26.43 -5.18
CA LEU A 312 1.78 26.87 -6.07
C LEU A 312 0.41 26.60 -5.46
N ILE A 313 -0.51 27.52 -5.69
CA ILE A 313 -1.91 27.37 -5.30
C ILE A 313 -2.76 27.60 -6.54
N PHE A 314 -3.47 26.56 -6.98
CA PHE A 314 -4.36 26.60 -8.12
C PHE A 314 -5.80 26.83 -7.69
N GLU A 315 -6.64 27.39 -8.57
CA GLU A 315 -8.06 27.56 -8.28
C GLU A 315 -8.80 26.22 -8.26
N SER A 316 -8.39 25.26 -9.12
CA SER A 316 -9.01 23.93 -9.22
C SER A 316 -8.00 22.82 -9.52
N THR A 317 -8.45 21.58 -9.38
CA THR A 317 -7.65 20.39 -9.74
C THR A 317 -7.34 20.34 -11.24
N GLU A 318 -8.25 20.85 -12.09
CA GLU A 318 -8.06 20.88 -13.55
C GLU A 318 -6.89 21.80 -13.94
N GLU A 319 -6.76 22.96 -13.29
CA GLU A 319 -5.63 23.87 -13.52
C GLU A 319 -4.30 23.26 -13.05
N GLU A 320 -4.30 22.60 -11.88
CA GLU A 320 -3.14 21.88 -11.36
C GLU A 320 -2.68 20.80 -12.35
N ILE A 321 -3.61 19.94 -12.80
CA ILE A 321 -3.33 18.86 -13.74
C ILE A 321 -2.78 19.40 -15.07
N LYS A 322 -3.37 20.47 -15.61
CA LYS A 322 -2.91 21.11 -16.84
C LYS A 322 -1.48 21.62 -16.68
N TYR A 323 -1.18 22.34 -15.60
CA TYR A 323 0.17 22.82 -15.30
C TYR A 323 1.18 21.66 -15.24
N ILE A 324 0.83 20.57 -14.55
CA ILE A 324 1.71 19.39 -14.45
C ILE A 324 1.93 18.75 -15.82
N SER A 325 0.87 18.62 -16.63
CA SER A 325 0.95 18.08 -17.99
C SER A 325 1.91 18.89 -18.87
N ASP A 326 1.80 20.22 -18.80
CA ASP A 326 2.69 21.12 -19.55
C ASP A 326 4.14 21.00 -19.06
N LEU A 327 4.34 20.90 -17.76
CA LEU A 327 5.67 20.80 -17.14
C LEU A 327 6.38 19.48 -17.45
N VAL A 328 5.67 18.34 -17.45
CA VAL A 328 6.29 17.03 -17.71
C VAL A 328 6.57 16.78 -19.19
N SER A 329 6.03 17.60 -20.08
CA SER A 329 6.30 17.54 -21.52
C SER A 329 7.76 17.83 -21.89
N ASP A 330 8.54 18.47 -20.99
CA ASP A 330 9.97 18.75 -21.16
C ASP A 330 10.88 17.49 -21.06
N LYS A 331 10.28 16.33 -20.79
CA LYS A 331 10.95 15.00 -20.69
C LYS A 331 12.04 14.90 -19.62
N LYS A 332 12.09 15.83 -18.66
CA LYS A 332 13.01 15.68 -17.51
C LYS A 332 12.51 14.56 -16.57
N PRO A 333 13.42 13.74 -15.99
CA PRO A 333 13.04 12.73 -15.00
C PRO A 333 12.27 13.35 -13.83
N THR A 334 10.97 13.11 -13.80
CA THR A 334 10.03 13.75 -12.87
C THR A 334 9.21 12.71 -12.12
N ALA A 335 9.05 12.88 -10.81
CA ALA A 335 8.06 12.17 -10.05
C ALA A 335 6.92 13.08 -9.62
N VAL A 336 5.69 12.64 -9.82
CA VAL A 336 4.50 13.25 -9.22
C VAL A 336 4.06 12.40 -8.05
N LEU A 337 4.10 12.97 -6.86
CA LEU A 337 3.84 12.29 -5.60
C LEU A 337 2.48 12.70 -5.02
N THR A 338 1.67 11.69 -4.67
CA THR A 338 0.35 11.84 -4.08
C THR A 338 0.30 11.22 -2.68
N ARG A 339 -0.63 11.66 -1.84
CA ARG A 339 -0.84 11.01 -0.54
C ARG A 339 -1.51 9.64 -0.66
N THR A 340 -2.44 9.50 -1.61
CA THR A 340 -3.21 8.26 -1.85
C THR A 340 -3.23 7.91 -3.33
N ASN A 341 -3.45 6.64 -3.66
CA ASN A 341 -3.58 6.20 -5.05
C ASN A 341 -4.73 6.90 -5.79
N SER A 342 -5.83 7.19 -5.09
CA SER A 342 -6.97 7.90 -5.66
C SER A 342 -6.63 9.35 -6.09
N GLY A 343 -5.68 10.01 -5.42
CA GLY A 343 -5.22 11.35 -5.79
C GLY A 343 -4.61 11.43 -7.19
N ALA A 344 -4.00 10.35 -7.66
CA ALA A 344 -3.35 10.31 -8.97
C ALA A 344 -4.27 9.96 -10.16
N VAL A 345 -5.49 9.49 -9.90
CA VAL A 345 -6.38 8.93 -10.95
C VAL A 345 -6.72 9.96 -12.02
N GLU A 346 -7.10 11.17 -11.62
CA GLU A 346 -7.48 12.25 -12.55
C GLU A 346 -6.29 12.71 -13.39
N LEU A 347 -5.13 12.85 -12.75
CA LEU A 347 -3.87 13.20 -13.43
C LEU A 347 -3.49 12.14 -14.45
N ARG A 348 -3.49 10.86 -14.06
CA ARG A 348 -3.17 9.74 -14.98
C ARG A 348 -4.08 9.74 -16.19
N ARG A 349 -5.39 9.89 -16.00
CA ARG A 349 -6.38 9.97 -17.08
C ARG A 349 -6.10 11.14 -18.03
N TYR A 350 -5.78 12.30 -17.47
CA TYR A 350 -5.48 13.48 -18.26
C TYR A 350 -4.21 13.29 -19.10
N LEU A 351 -3.13 12.78 -18.53
CA LEU A 351 -1.88 12.53 -19.23
C LEU A 351 -2.05 11.52 -20.38
N LEU A 352 -2.77 10.41 -20.14
CA LEU A 352 -3.08 9.42 -21.18
C LEU A 352 -3.87 10.03 -22.34
N LYS A 353 -4.89 10.86 -22.03
CA LYS A 353 -5.68 11.55 -23.05
C LYS A 353 -4.81 12.47 -23.94
N HIS A 354 -3.72 13.01 -23.40
CA HIS A 354 -2.79 13.90 -24.12
C HIS A 354 -1.55 13.16 -24.64
N GLY A 355 -1.54 11.83 -24.63
CA GLY A 355 -0.45 11.01 -25.18
C GLY A 355 0.85 11.06 -24.37
N ILE A 356 0.80 11.47 -23.11
CA ILE A 356 1.97 11.51 -22.22
C ILE A 356 2.06 10.17 -21.47
N SER A 357 3.12 9.41 -21.75
CA SER A 357 3.40 8.16 -21.05
C SER A 357 4.00 8.40 -19.67
N PHE A 358 3.70 7.50 -18.72
CA PHE A 358 4.26 7.52 -17.36
C PHE A 358 4.49 6.10 -16.85
N ASN A 359 5.41 5.96 -15.89
CA ASN A 359 5.65 4.71 -15.19
C ASN A 359 4.78 4.65 -13.92
N LYS A 360 4.27 3.47 -13.61
CA LYS A 360 3.63 3.15 -12.33
C LYS A 360 4.66 2.53 -11.40
N SER A 361 4.53 2.75 -10.10
CA SER A 361 5.40 2.05 -9.14
C SER A 361 5.01 0.57 -9.02
N ASP A 362 6.02 -0.30 -8.93
CA ASP A 362 5.83 -1.73 -8.68
C ASP A 362 5.06 -1.93 -7.37
N GLY A 363 3.95 -2.67 -7.44
CA GLY A 363 3.07 -2.94 -6.30
C GLY A 363 1.83 -2.05 -6.18
N GLU A 364 1.70 -0.99 -6.98
CA GLU A 364 0.40 -0.35 -7.17
C GLU A 364 -0.48 -1.31 -7.97
N ARG A 365 -1.35 -2.02 -7.28
CA ARG A 365 -2.52 -2.60 -7.93
C ARG A 365 -3.22 -1.42 -8.59
N ASP A 366 -3.51 -1.55 -9.89
CA ASP A 366 -4.30 -0.56 -10.65
C ASP A 366 -5.39 -0.03 -9.72
N GLY A 367 -5.42 1.29 -9.54
CA GLY A 367 -6.31 1.94 -8.57
C GLY A 367 -7.67 1.31 -8.69
N GLU A 368 -8.29 0.93 -7.57
CA GLU A 368 -9.43 0.05 -7.43
C GLU A 368 -10.19 -0.11 -8.72
N ASN A 369 -10.05 -1.26 -9.36
CA ASN A 369 -10.76 -1.50 -10.61
C ASN A 369 -12.24 -1.30 -10.31
N ILE A 370 -12.79 -0.14 -10.70
CA ILE A 370 -14.19 0.22 -10.40
C ILE A 370 -15.15 -0.90 -10.83
N PHE A 371 -14.71 -1.74 -11.76
CA PHE A 371 -15.49 -2.87 -12.25
C PHE A 371 -15.42 -4.09 -11.33
N SER A 372 -14.42 -4.18 -10.45
CA SER A 372 -14.38 -5.18 -9.37
C SER A 372 -15.15 -4.72 -8.13
N HIS A 373 -15.49 -3.42 -8.05
CA HIS A 373 -16.24 -2.88 -6.93
C HIS A 373 -17.66 -3.46 -6.86
N TRP A 374 -18.17 -3.67 -5.63
CA TRP A 374 -19.48 -4.29 -5.44
C TRP A 374 -20.64 -3.55 -6.15
N ILE A 375 -20.57 -2.23 -6.32
CA ILE A 375 -21.52 -1.43 -7.08
C ILE A 375 -21.53 -1.87 -8.56
N ALA A 376 -20.36 -2.07 -9.16
CA ALA A 376 -20.26 -2.54 -10.54
C ALA A 376 -20.85 -3.95 -10.70
N GLN A 377 -20.61 -4.81 -9.71
CA GLN A 377 -21.20 -6.15 -9.70
C GLN A 377 -22.73 -6.11 -9.53
N ASP A 378 -23.29 -5.13 -8.78
CA ASP A 378 -24.74 -4.93 -8.70
C ASP A 378 -25.29 -4.49 -10.07
N ILE A 379 -24.62 -3.57 -10.76
CA ILE A 379 -25.00 -3.14 -12.12
C ILE A 379 -24.93 -4.33 -13.09
N ASN A 380 -23.88 -5.15 -13.02
CA ASN A 380 -23.76 -6.38 -13.80
C ASN A 380 -24.92 -7.34 -13.55
N ALA A 381 -25.30 -7.55 -12.30
CA ALA A 381 -26.41 -8.40 -11.94
C ALA A 381 -27.74 -7.90 -12.54
N TYR A 382 -27.98 -6.58 -12.55
CA TYR A 382 -29.12 -5.99 -13.27
C TYR A 382 -29.05 -6.29 -14.78
N PHE A 383 -27.89 -6.17 -15.39
CA PHE A 383 -27.69 -6.40 -16.82
C PHE A 383 -27.86 -7.88 -17.21
N ASN A 384 -27.28 -8.80 -16.43
CA ASN A 384 -27.44 -10.25 -16.64
C ASN A 384 -28.94 -10.66 -16.60
N LEU A 385 -29.64 -10.23 -15.55
CA LEU A 385 -31.07 -10.53 -15.40
C LEU A 385 -31.93 -9.86 -16.50
N ALA A 386 -31.58 -8.64 -16.93
CA ALA A 386 -32.27 -7.95 -18.02
C ALA A 386 -32.08 -8.67 -19.36
N ARG A 387 -30.94 -9.33 -19.61
CA ARG A 387 -30.68 -10.16 -20.79
C ARG A 387 -31.41 -11.50 -20.78
N GLY A 388 -32.09 -11.83 -19.68
CA GLY A 388 -32.83 -13.07 -19.54
C GLY A 388 -32.09 -14.16 -18.77
N GLU A 389 -30.88 -13.90 -18.25
CA GLU A 389 -30.24 -14.83 -17.34
C GLU A 389 -31.09 -14.98 -16.06
N ARG A 390 -31.15 -16.19 -15.51
CA ARG A 390 -32.02 -16.51 -14.36
C ARG A 390 -31.21 -16.99 -13.16
N VAL A 391 -29.95 -16.61 -13.07
CA VAL A 391 -29.02 -17.07 -12.03
C VAL A 391 -29.46 -16.51 -10.68
N ARG A 392 -29.72 -17.39 -9.71
CA ARG A 392 -30.14 -17.07 -8.35
C ARG A 392 -29.20 -16.05 -7.67
N ARG A 393 -27.88 -16.22 -7.86
CA ARG A 393 -26.88 -15.34 -7.27
C ARG A 393 -27.11 -13.87 -7.66
N ASP A 394 -27.34 -13.60 -8.95
CA ASP A 394 -27.50 -12.26 -9.47
C ASP A 394 -28.84 -11.65 -8.99
N LEU A 395 -29.90 -12.45 -8.92
CA LEU A 395 -31.16 -11.97 -8.38
C LEU A 395 -31.06 -11.63 -6.89
N LEU A 396 -30.49 -12.50 -6.07
CA LEU A 396 -30.32 -12.25 -4.63
C LEU A 396 -29.45 -11.03 -4.35
N ARG A 397 -28.56 -10.70 -5.28
CA ARG A 397 -27.70 -9.52 -5.17
C ARG A 397 -28.48 -8.21 -5.27
N ILE A 398 -29.49 -8.15 -6.13
CA ILE A 398 -30.22 -6.88 -6.44
C ILE A 398 -31.65 -6.85 -5.91
N ILE A 399 -32.23 -7.97 -5.47
CA ILE A 399 -33.66 -8.09 -5.14
C ILE A 399 -34.13 -7.04 -4.12
N ASN A 400 -33.27 -6.66 -3.18
CA ASN A 400 -33.54 -5.64 -2.17
C ASN A 400 -32.61 -4.42 -2.28
N LYS A 401 -32.14 -4.09 -3.47
CA LYS A 401 -31.33 -2.90 -3.77
C LYS A 401 -31.96 -2.10 -4.94
N PRO A 402 -32.91 -1.19 -4.67
CA PRO A 402 -33.43 -0.69 -3.38
C PRO A 402 -34.32 -1.69 -2.65
N SER A 403 -34.64 -1.37 -1.39
CA SER A 403 -35.41 -2.24 -0.50
C SER A 403 -36.80 -2.54 -1.05
N ARG A 404 -37.05 -3.83 -1.38
CA ARG A 404 -38.34 -4.36 -1.84
C ARG A 404 -38.97 -5.32 -0.84
N TYR A 405 -38.25 -5.60 0.27
CA TYR A 405 -38.69 -6.50 1.36
C TYR A 405 -39.04 -7.93 0.90
N ILE A 406 -38.41 -8.41 -0.16
CA ILE A 406 -38.65 -9.76 -0.69
C ILE A 406 -37.69 -10.73 0.00
N SER A 407 -38.25 -11.75 0.67
CA SER A 407 -37.47 -12.77 1.38
C SER A 407 -36.77 -13.72 0.41
N ARG A 408 -35.52 -14.12 0.73
CA ARG A 408 -34.72 -15.09 0.00
C ARG A 408 -35.38 -16.49 -0.09
N GLN A 409 -36.28 -16.81 0.82
CA GLN A 409 -36.99 -18.10 0.86
C GLN A 409 -37.85 -18.37 -0.38
N TYR A 410 -38.20 -17.35 -1.17
CA TYR A 410 -38.95 -17.54 -2.42
C TYR A 410 -38.07 -18.03 -3.57
N PHE A 411 -36.73 -18.02 -3.43
CA PHE A 411 -35.73 -18.31 -4.45
C PHE A 411 -34.86 -19.49 -4.02
N MET A 412 -35.39 -20.72 -4.07
CA MET A 412 -34.68 -21.90 -3.61
C MET A 412 -33.84 -22.58 -4.71
N GLU A 413 -34.29 -22.46 -5.95
CA GLU A 413 -33.68 -23.09 -7.10
C GLU A 413 -32.44 -22.33 -7.60
N LYS A 414 -31.48 -23.04 -8.24
CA LYS A 414 -30.27 -22.44 -8.82
C LYS A 414 -30.61 -21.46 -9.94
N ASP A 415 -31.60 -21.81 -10.76
CA ASP A 415 -32.17 -20.96 -11.81
C ASP A 415 -33.55 -20.51 -11.39
N VAL A 416 -33.80 -19.20 -11.43
CA VAL A 416 -35.03 -18.60 -10.90
C VAL A 416 -36.11 -18.55 -11.97
N ASP A 417 -37.21 -19.23 -11.72
CA ASP A 417 -38.45 -19.08 -12.47
C ASP A 417 -39.33 -18.02 -11.78
N PHE A 418 -39.49 -16.87 -12.44
CA PHE A 418 -40.26 -15.75 -11.90
C PHE A 418 -41.75 -16.06 -11.78
N ASP A 419 -42.30 -16.88 -12.69
CA ASP A 419 -43.72 -17.26 -12.66
C ASP A 419 -44.01 -18.18 -11.49
N LEU A 420 -43.09 -19.13 -11.20
CA LEU A 420 -43.16 -19.98 -10.03
C LEU A 420 -43.05 -19.17 -8.72
N VAL A 421 -42.16 -18.18 -8.67
CA VAL A 421 -42.00 -17.27 -7.52
C VAL A 421 -43.29 -16.49 -7.28
N LEU A 422 -43.88 -15.93 -8.32
CA LEU A 422 -45.14 -15.20 -8.24
C LEU A 422 -46.30 -16.11 -7.78
N LEU A 423 -46.31 -17.35 -8.23
CA LEU A 423 -47.30 -18.35 -7.79
C LEU A 423 -47.19 -18.62 -6.28
N ARG A 424 -45.96 -18.84 -5.78
CA ARG A 424 -45.70 -19.02 -4.35
C ARG A 424 -46.11 -17.80 -3.50
N MET A 425 -45.87 -16.59 -4.02
CA MET A 425 -46.30 -15.35 -3.34
C MET A 425 -47.83 -15.23 -3.33
N LYS A 426 -48.53 -15.61 -4.41
CA LYS A 426 -50.00 -15.65 -4.48
C LYS A 426 -50.58 -16.63 -3.47
N GLN A 427 -50.03 -17.84 -3.37
CA GLN A 427 -50.47 -18.83 -2.37
C GLN A 427 -50.33 -18.34 -0.94
N GLY A 428 -49.38 -17.45 -0.68
CA GLY A 428 -49.15 -16.81 0.63
C GLY A 428 -49.92 -15.51 0.85
N ASN A 429 -50.85 -15.10 -0.05
CA ASN A 429 -51.61 -13.83 -0.01
C ASN A 429 -50.69 -12.59 0.17
N GLN A 430 -49.56 -12.53 -0.55
CA GLN A 430 -48.53 -11.51 -0.39
C GLN A 430 -48.64 -10.43 -1.51
N ASP A 431 -49.78 -9.73 -1.64
CA ASP A 431 -50.04 -8.77 -2.71
C ASP A 431 -48.99 -7.68 -2.86
N ARG A 432 -48.48 -7.18 -1.73
CA ARG A 432 -47.41 -6.17 -1.72
C ARG A 432 -46.10 -6.71 -2.34
N LEU A 433 -45.73 -7.94 -2.03
CA LEU A 433 -44.53 -8.56 -2.58
C LEU A 433 -44.68 -8.87 -4.06
N ILE A 434 -45.88 -9.29 -4.50
CA ILE A 434 -46.21 -9.50 -5.90
C ILE A 434 -46.04 -8.19 -6.68
N LYS A 435 -46.59 -7.07 -6.15
CA LYS A 435 -46.41 -5.74 -6.75
C LYS A 435 -44.95 -5.35 -6.88
N ASN A 436 -44.16 -5.57 -5.84
CA ASN A 436 -42.71 -5.25 -5.83
C ASN A 436 -41.93 -6.13 -6.80
N MET A 437 -42.28 -7.41 -6.92
CA MET A 437 -41.68 -8.35 -7.88
C MET A 437 -42.02 -7.96 -9.32
N ASN A 438 -43.27 -7.66 -9.60
CA ASN A 438 -43.70 -7.18 -10.93
C ASN A 438 -43.01 -5.87 -11.31
N SER A 439 -42.80 -4.96 -10.37
CA SER A 439 -42.05 -3.73 -10.60
C SER A 439 -40.60 -4.04 -11.03
N LEU A 440 -39.92 -4.93 -10.32
CA LEU A 440 -38.55 -5.37 -10.69
C LEU A 440 -38.54 -5.98 -12.09
N MET A 441 -39.49 -6.87 -12.42
CA MET A 441 -39.56 -7.51 -13.74
C MET A 441 -39.77 -6.49 -14.86
N ASN A 442 -40.59 -5.46 -14.62
CA ASN A 442 -40.79 -4.37 -15.57
C ASN A 442 -39.53 -3.51 -15.73
N ASP A 443 -38.84 -3.21 -14.63
CA ASP A 443 -37.55 -2.50 -14.66
C ASP A 443 -36.52 -3.27 -15.49
N LEU A 444 -36.40 -4.58 -15.30
CA LEU A 444 -35.51 -5.45 -16.08
C LEU A 444 -35.84 -5.44 -17.58
N ARG A 445 -37.14 -5.48 -17.93
CA ARG A 445 -37.59 -5.34 -19.35
C ARG A 445 -37.18 -4.01 -19.94
N CYS A 446 -37.35 -2.91 -19.20
CA CYS A 446 -36.93 -1.57 -19.68
C CYS A 446 -35.41 -1.53 -19.90
N ILE A 447 -34.62 -2.06 -18.94
CA ILE A 447 -33.16 -2.09 -19.02
C ILE A 447 -32.67 -2.87 -20.23
N SER A 448 -33.31 -3.99 -20.57
CA SER A 448 -32.91 -4.87 -21.70
C SER A 448 -32.89 -4.16 -23.07
N SER A 449 -33.70 -3.13 -23.24
CA SER A 449 -33.80 -2.37 -24.49
C SER A 449 -32.91 -1.13 -24.55
N MET A 450 -32.14 -0.85 -23.48
CA MET A 450 -31.34 0.37 -23.35
C MET A 450 -29.85 0.11 -23.63
N PRO A 451 -29.12 1.07 -24.23
CA PRO A 451 -27.67 1.03 -24.24
C PRO A 451 -27.12 1.21 -22.80
N PRO A 452 -25.91 0.71 -22.49
CA PRO A 452 -25.37 0.64 -21.12
C PRO A 452 -25.43 1.97 -20.36
N TYR A 453 -25.08 3.09 -20.98
CA TYR A 453 -25.16 4.42 -20.36
C TYR A 453 -26.57 4.78 -19.88
N ALA A 454 -27.58 4.58 -20.76
CA ALA A 454 -28.97 4.85 -20.44
C ALA A 454 -29.50 3.86 -19.39
N ALA A 455 -29.10 2.60 -19.48
CA ALA A 455 -29.48 1.56 -18.54
C ALA A 455 -28.93 1.85 -17.11
N ILE A 456 -27.66 2.25 -16.99
CA ILE A 456 -27.09 2.66 -15.68
C ILE A 456 -27.83 3.88 -15.14
N ASN A 457 -28.09 4.89 -15.98
CA ASN A 457 -28.87 6.07 -15.55
C ASN A 457 -30.29 5.69 -15.08
N TYR A 458 -30.94 4.76 -15.75
CA TYR A 458 -32.25 4.23 -15.36
C TYR A 458 -32.21 3.53 -14.01
N ILE A 459 -31.22 2.67 -13.80
CA ILE A 459 -30.98 1.98 -12.50
C ILE A 459 -30.76 3.00 -11.39
N ARG A 460 -29.94 4.00 -11.63
CA ARG A 460 -29.63 5.04 -10.65
C ARG A 460 -30.86 5.85 -10.24
N LYS A 461 -31.59 6.38 -11.21
CA LYS A 461 -32.63 7.40 -11.01
C LYS A 461 -34.03 6.80 -10.90
N LYS A 462 -34.40 5.90 -11.82
CA LYS A 462 -35.78 5.36 -11.91
C LYS A 462 -35.99 4.17 -10.99
N VAL A 463 -35.07 3.21 -11.01
CA VAL A 463 -35.09 2.07 -10.05
C VAL A 463 -34.81 2.58 -8.63
N GLY A 464 -34.07 3.67 -8.48
CA GLY A 464 -33.80 4.30 -7.17
C GLY A 464 -32.51 3.81 -6.49
N TYR A 465 -31.54 3.37 -7.26
CA TYR A 465 -30.27 2.86 -6.72
C TYR A 465 -29.44 3.96 -6.03
N ASP A 466 -29.46 5.22 -6.54
CA ASP A 466 -28.79 6.35 -5.86
C ASP A 466 -29.39 6.57 -4.45
N ALA A 467 -30.72 6.51 -4.32
CA ALA A 467 -31.37 6.65 -3.01
C ALA A 467 -31.00 5.49 -2.04
N TYR A 468 -30.86 4.28 -2.60
CA TYR A 468 -30.36 3.14 -1.84
C TYR A 468 -28.93 3.39 -1.33
N ILE A 469 -28.02 3.88 -2.15
CA ILE A 469 -26.64 4.21 -1.75
C ILE A 469 -26.63 5.26 -0.64
N TYR A 470 -27.40 6.34 -0.76
CA TYR A 470 -27.50 7.35 0.31
C TYR A 470 -28.03 6.76 1.62
N SER A 471 -29.04 5.90 1.55
CA SER A 471 -29.60 5.22 2.74
C SER A 471 -28.59 4.28 3.38
N TYR A 472 -27.86 3.52 2.56
CA TYR A 472 -26.79 2.64 2.99
C TYR A 472 -25.66 3.42 3.71
N CYS A 473 -25.15 4.48 3.08
CA CYS A 473 -24.08 5.29 3.64
C CYS A 473 -24.50 5.96 4.96
N ARG A 474 -25.74 6.41 5.06
CA ARG A 474 -26.27 6.99 6.32
C ARG A 474 -26.32 5.95 7.45
N LYS A 475 -26.72 4.72 7.13
CA LYS A 475 -26.81 3.64 8.10
C LYS A 475 -25.43 3.17 8.61
N GLU A 476 -24.46 3.12 7.71
CA GLU A 476 -23.10 2.65 8.01
C GLU A 476 -22.13 3.80 8.39
N GLU A 477 -22.64 5.05 8.51
CA GLU A 477 -21.87 6.26 8.82
C GLU A 477 -20.71 6.53 7.86
N ILE A 478 -20.85 6.15 6.58
CA ILE A 478 -19.84 6.27 5.52
C ILE A 478 -20.13 7.49 4.64
N ASN A 479 -19.07 8.13 4.10
CA ASN A 479 -19.24 9.23 3.14
C ASN A 479 -19.80 8.72 1.81
N SER A 480 -21.00 9.18 1.44
CA SER A 480 -21.69 8.80 0.20
C SER A 480 -21.00 9.30 -1.08
N GLU A 481 -20.17 10.34 -0.99
CA GLU A 481 -19.51 10.93 -2.16
C GLU A 481 -18.59 9.94 -2.87
N LEU A 482 -17.90 9.07 -2.10
CA LEU A 482 -17.04 8.03 -2.67
C LEU A 482 -17.84 7.09 -3.58
N PHE A 483 -18.97 6.55 -3.10
CA PHE A 483 -19.80 5.61 -3.86
C PHE A 483 -20.52 6.27 -5.03
N MET A 484 -20.93 7.53 -4.87
CA MET A 484 -21.51 8.32 -5.96
C MET A 484 -20.47 8.58 -7.05
N SER A 485 -19.23 8.87 -6.70
CA SER A 485 -18.11 9.01 -7.66
C SER A 485 -17.86 7.71 -8.43
N ILE A 486 -17.94 6.55 -7.77
CA ILE A 486 -17.83 5.24 -8.45
C ILE A 486 -18.97 5.04 -9.43
N LEU A 487 -20.20 5.35 -9.04
CA LEU A 487 -21.37 5.27 -9.94
C LEU A 487 -21.23 6.20 -11.15
N ASP A 488 -20.76 7.43 -10.95
CA ASP A 488 -20.52 8.38 -12.04
C ASP A 488 -19.47 7.84 -13.02
N ARG A 489 -18.35 7.32 -12.49
CA ARG A 489 -17.29 6.70 -13.30
C ARG A 489 -17.78 5.46 -14.07
N LEU A 490 -18.57 4.59 -13.44
CA LEU A 490 -19.17 3.43 -14.09
C LEU A 490 -20.12 3.87 -15.23
N GLN A 491 -20.95 4.86 -14.98
CA GLN A 491 -21.87 5.40 -15.99
C GLN A 491 -21.10 6.03 -17.15
N ASP A 492 -20.08 6.84 -16.88
CA ASP A 492 -19.28 7.47 -17.94
C ASP A 492 -18.48 6.45 -18.75
N SER A 493 -17.92 5.42 -18.11
CA SER A 493 -17.21 4.34 -18.80
C SER A 493 -18.11 3.58 -19.78
N SER A 494 -19.41 3.55 -19.51
CA SER A 494 -20.38 2.84 -20.33
C SER A 494 -20.78 3.54 -21.63
N ARG A 495 -20.39 4.81 -21.84
CA ARG A 495 -20.70 5.58 -23.07
C ARG A 495 -20.15 4.94 -24.35
N ASN A 496 -19.06 4.18 -24.23
CA ASN A 496 -18.38 3.61 -25.37
C ASN A 496 -18.93 2.23 -25.81
N PHE A 497 -19.98 1.74 -25.14
CA PHE A 497 -20.59 0.44 -25.43
C PHE A 497 -22.00 0.61 -25.97
N SER A 498 -22.29 -0.11 -27.05
CA SER A 498 -23.60 -0.08 -27.69
C SER A 498 -24.58 -1.11 -27.10
N THR A 499 -24.08 -2.20 -26.53
CA THR A 499 -24.90 -3.28 -25.97
C THR A 499 -24.49 -3.64 -24.55
N LEU A 500 -25.44 -4.14 -23.74
CA LEU A 500 -25.19 -4.62 -22.38
C LEU A 500 -24.15 -5.75 -22.38
N GLU A 501 -24.17 -6.61 -23.39
CA GLU A 501 -23.23 -7.71 -23.53
C GLU A 501 -21.78 -7.26 -23.66
N GLN A 502 -21.53 -6.25 -24.51
CA GLN A 502 -20.20 -5.69 -24.67
C GLN A 502 -19.65 -5.16 -23.35
N TRP A 503 -20.51 -4.51 -22.55
CA TRP A 503 -20.10 -3.97 -21.26
C TRP A 503 -19.86 -5.08 -20.22
N ILE A 504 -20.76 -6.11 -20.15
CA ILE A 504 -20.62 -7.25 -19.24
C ILE A 504 -19.34 -8.04 -19.52
N ASN A 505 -19.07 -8.37 -20.80
CA ASN A 505 -17.86 -9.11 -21.19
C ASN A 505 -16.60 -8.36 -20.77
N MET A 506 -16.57 -7.04 -20.95
CA MET A 506 -15.47 -6.22 -20.50
C MET A 506 -15.26 -6.29 -18.98
N VAL A 507 -16.36 -6.25 -18.20
CA VAL A 507 -16.27 -6.29 -16.73
C VAL A 507 -15.89 -7.68 -16.24
N SER A 508 -16.35 -8.74 -16.92
CA SER A 508 -16.13 -10.17 -16.54
C SER A 508 -14.72 -10.65 -16.83
N ASP A 509 -14.12 -10.18 -17.92
CA ASP A 509 -12.77 -10.63 -18.33
C ASP A 509 -11.64 -10.21 -17.39
N GLY A 510 -11.91 -9.36 -16.40
CA GLY A 510 -11.01 -9.06 -15.27
C GLY A 510 -9.56 -8.66 -15.59
N THR A 511 -9.17 -8.82 -16.85
CA THR A 511 -7.80 -8.74 -17.36
C THR A 511 -7.39 -7.35 -17.82
N ILE A 512 -8.33 -6.39 -17.83
CA ILE A 512 -8.03 -5.07 -18.36
C ILE A 512 -7.98 -4.06 -17.22
N SER A 513 -6.80 -3.47 -17.00
CA SER A 513 -6.61 -2.29 -16.16
C SER A 513 -7.49 -1.12 -16.65
N ASP A 514 -7.89 -0.23 -15.77
CA ASP A 514 -8.68 1.00 -16.07
C ASP A 514 -8.09 1.82 -17.26
N ASP A 515 -6.82 1.60 -17.56
CA ASP A 515 -6.03 2.36 -18.54
C ASP A 515 -6.14 1.88 -20.00
N THR A 516 -6.57 0.63 -20.24
CA THR A 516 -6.58 0.05 -21.62
C THR A 516 -7.96 0.01 -22.27
N ARG A 517 -9.02 0.55 -21.64
CA ARG A 517 -10.42 0.28 -22.00
C ARG A 517 -11.16 1.39 -22.71
N TYR A 518 -10.47 2.40 -23.20
CA TYR A 518 -11.02 3.21 -24.24
C TYR A 518 -10.58 2.62 -25.60
N PRO A 519 -11.45 1.92 -26.33
CA PRO A 519 -11.21 1.73 -27.73
C PRO A 519 -11.36 3.13 -28.35
N LEU A 520 -10.22 3.83 -28.44
CA LEU A 520 -10.13 4.93 -29.37
C LEU A 520 -10.49 4.30 -30.73
N LYS A 521 -11.63 4.64 -31.29
CA LYS A 521 -11.87 4.52 -32.73
C LYS A 521 -10.91 5.46 -33.46
N TYR A 522 -9.64 5.17 -33.37
CA TYR A 522 -8.66 5.62 -34.34
C TYR A 522 -8.29 4.39 -35.16
N SER A 523 -8.70 4.45 -36.44
CA SER A 523 -8.22 3.52 -37.45
C SER A 523 -6.71 3.31 -37.28
N GLU A 524 -6.24 2.06 -37.39
CA GLU A 524 -4.84 1.63 -37.34
C GLU A 524 -3.87 2.33 -38.32
N LYS A 525 -4.22 3.51 -38.82
CA LYS A 525 -3.47 4.23 -39.85
C LYS A 525 -2.83 5.56 -39.41
N SER A 526 -2.82 5.91 -38.13
CA SER A 526 -2.23 7.19 -37.67
C SER A 526 -1.51 7.16 -36.32
N LEU A 527 -1.00 6.03 -35.88
CA LEU A 527 0.05 6.02 -34.86
C LEU A 527 1.41 6.09 -35.60
N PRO A 528 2.30 7.02 -35.26
CA PRO A 528 3.66 6.95 -35.73
C PRO A 528 4.28 5.63 -35.26
N ASP A 529 4.98 4.94 -36.17
CA ASP A 529 5.62 3.62 -36.02
C ASP A 529 6.72 3.53 -34.93
N ASN A 530 6.69 4.37 -33.89
CA ASN A 530 7.71 4.46 -32.85
C ASN A 530 7.21 4.20 -31.41
N CYS A 531 6.03 3.61 -31.22
CA CYS A 531 5.63 3.10 -29.90
C CYS A 531 5.92 1.60 -29.80
N THR A 532 7.19 1.23 -29.91
CA THR A 532 7.68 -0.08 -29.47
C THR A 532 7.75 -0.09 -27.95
N SER A 533 7.34 -1.19 -27.34
CA SER A 533 7.11 -1.50 -25.93
C SER A 533 8.31 -1.39 -24.96
N ASP A 534 9.37 -0.62 -25.28
CA ASP A 534 10.61 -0.54 -24.51
C ASP A 534 11.10 0.89 -24.16
N SER A 535 10.30 1.94 -24.33
CA SER A 535 10.70 3.26 -23.87
C SER A 535 10.24 3.50 -22.44
N VAL A 536 11.14 3.33 -21.48
CA VAL A 536 10.94 3.76 -20.08
C VAL A 536 10.56 5.25 -20.08
N SER A 537 9.38 5.57 -19.57
CA SER A 537 8.94 6.97 -19.44
C SER A 537 9.78 7.70 -18.39
N ASN A 538 10.04 8.98 -18.62
CA ASN A 538 10.72 9.84 -17.66
C ASN A 538 9.78 10.36 -16.55
N VAL A 539 8.49 10.08 -16.63
CA VAL A 539 7.48 10.51 -15.65
C VAL A 539 7.07 9.33 -14.79
N ASN A 540 7.20 9.48 -13.49
CA ASN A 540 6.75 8.49 -12.49
C ASN A 540 5.61 9.08 -11.66
N ILE A 541 4.51 8.35 -11.51
CA ILE A 541 3.38 8.76 -10.66
C ILE A 541 3.20 7.72 -9.58
N CYS A 542 3.45 8.10 -8.34
CA CYS A 542 3.37 7.18 -7.19
C CYS A 542 2.92 7.88 -5.91
N THR A 543 2.61 7.08 -4.89
CA THR A 543 2.33 7.65 -3.56
C THR A 543 3.60 8.10 -2.86
N MET A 544 3.48 9.01 -1.90
CA MET A 544 4.60 9.44 -1.05
C MET A 544 5.25 8.25 -0.34
N HIS A 545 4.46 7.25 0.09
CA HIS A 545 4.99 6.01 0.70
C HIS A 545 5.83 5.18 -0.28
N SER A 546 5.31 4.97 -1.49
CA SER A 546 6.01 4.19 -2.52
C SER A 546 7.27 4.88 -3.04
N SER A 547 7.40 6.20 -2.84
CA SER A 547 8.59 6.95 -3.22
C SER A 547 9.79 6.74 -2.28
N LYS A 548 9.60 6.12 -1.12
CA LYS A 548 10.69 5.85 -0.16
C LYS A 548 11.76 4.97 -0.83
N GLY A 549 13.02 5.35 -0.67
CA GLY A 549 14.16 4.68 -1.32
C GLY A 549 14.47 5.19 -2.74
N LEU A 550 13.52 5.83 -3.42
CA LEU A 550 13.72 6.36 -4.78
C LEU A 550 14.23 7.80 -4.76
N GLU A 551 14.65 8.30 -5.93
CA GLU A 551 15.16 9.67 -6.11
C GLU A 551 15.00 10.16 -7.55
N TYR A 552 14.65 11.44 -7.72
CA TYR A 552 14.30 12.02 -9.02
C TYR A 552 14.93 13.41 -9.19
N GLU A 553 15.19 13.81 -10.43
CA GLU A 553 15.68 15.16 -10.72
C GLU A 553 14.68 16.23 -10.28
N ARG A 554 13.41 16.02 -10.61
CA ARG A 554 12.27 16.87 -10.24
C ARG A 554 11.23 16.08 -9.47
N VAL A 555 10.72 16.66 -8.40
CA VAL A 555 9.57 16.13 -7.64
C VAL A 555 8.46 17.17 -7.61
N ILE A 556 7.25 16.72 -7.92
CA ILE A 556 6.02 17.50 -7.80
C ILE A 556 5.15 16.81 -6.74
N ILE A 557 4.86 17.50 -5.66
CA ILE A 557 3.94 17.02 -4.62
C ILE A 557 2.59 17.67 -4.89
N ILE A 558 1.57 16.88 -5.19
CA ILE A 558 0.20 17.35 -5.38
C ILE A 558 -0.65 17.04 -4.16
N ASP A 559 -1.86 17.62 -4.10
CA ASP A 559 -2.76 17.44 -2.97
C ASP A 559 -2.18 17.90 -1.62
N ALA A 560 -1.32 18.91 -1.63
CA ALA A 560 -0.79 19.51 -0.39
C ALA A 560 -1.84 20.39 0.28
N ASN A 561 -2.98 19.78 0.66
CA ASN A 561 -4.14 20.43 1.25
C ASN A 561 -4.53 19.81 2.59
N GLU A 562 -5.05 20.62 3.52
CA GLU A 562 -5.60 20.13 4.79
C GLU A 562 -6.68 19.06 4.55
N GLY A 563 -6.60 17.96 5.31
CA GLY A 563 -7.50 16.81 5.20
C GLY A 563 -7.10 15.79 4.12
N ILE A 564 -6.14 16.14 3.24
CA ILE A 564 -5.53 15.21 2.29
C ILE A 564 -4.08 14.93 2.71
N THR A 565 -3.31 15.99 2.93
CA THR A 565 -1.94 15.94 3.47
C THR A 565 -1.76 17.09 4.49
N PRO A 566 -1.82 16.84 5.81
CA PRO A 566 -1.99 15.55 6.48
C PRO A 566 -3.35 14.89 6.20
N TYR A 567 -3.38 13.56 6.28
CA TYR A 567 -4.60 12.78 6.08
C TYR A 567 -5.63 13.08 7.18
N ASN A 568 -6.92 13.17 6.83
CA ASN A 568 -7.98 13.58 7.74
C ASN A 568 -8.19 12.65 8.95
N LYS A 569 -7.72 11.40 8.89
CA LYS A 569 -7.76 10.47 10.03
C LYS A 569 -6.60 10.66 11.02
N ALA A 570 -5.57 11.42 10.65
CA ALA A 570 -4.47 11.75 11.56
C ALA A 570 -4.92 12.87 12.51
N VAL A 571 -5.32 12.50 13.72
CA VAL A 571 -5.89 13.41 14.72
C VAL A 571 -4.94 13.62 15.88
N SER A 572 -4.24 12.56 16.32
CA SER A 572 -3.28 12.65 17.40
C SER A 572 -2.02 13.40 16.97
N LYS A 573 -1.26 13.87 17.96
CA LYS A 573 -0.01 14.57 17.70
C LYS A 573 1.01 13.64 17.04
N GLU A 574 1.07 12.41 17.48
CA GLU A 574 1.95 11.37 16.97
C GLU A 574 1.63 11.05 15.49
N GLU A 575 0.34 10.96 15.14
CA GLU A 575 -0.11 10.74 13.76
C GLU A 575 0.22 11.93 12.86
N ILE A 576 0.06 13.17 13.34
CA ILE A 576 0.46 14.37 12.59
C ILE A 576 1.99 14.41 12.41
N GLU A 577 2.78 14.00 13.39
CA GLU A 577 4.22 13.88 13.26
C GLU A 577 4.63 12.80 12.25
N GLU A 578 3.89 11.68 12.16
CA GLU A 578 4.10 10.65 11.14
C GLU A 578 3.76 11.18 9.73
N GLU A 579 2.64 11.88 9.56
CA GLU A 579 2.29 12.54 8.30
C GLU A 579 3.34 13.59 7.88
N ARG A 580 3.93 14.31 8.85
CA ARG A 580 5.03 15.26 8.57
C ARG A 580 6.29 14.52 8.14
N ARG A 581 6.63 13.37 8.74
CA ARG A 581 7.71 12.51 8.25
C ARG A 581 7.46 12.01 6.84
N LEU A 582 6.22 11.65 6.52
CA LEU A 582 5.85 11.24 5.17
C LEU A 582 6.05 12.36 4.15
N PHE A 583 5.63 13.57 4.49
CA PHE A 583 5.83 14.74 3.62
C PHE A 583 7.31 15.09 3.48
N TYR A 584 8.08 14.98 4.57
CA TYR A 584 9.54 15.12 4.56
C TYR A 584 10.22 14.09 3.65
N VAL A 585 9.80 12.82 3.72
CA VAL A 585 10.30 11.78 2.82
C VAL A 585 10.02 12.18 1.37
N ALA A 586 8.79 12.59 1.04
CA ALA A 586 8.43 13.03 -0.31
C ALA A 586 9.31 14.18 -0.81
N MET A 587 9.52 15.22 -0.01
CA MET A 587 10.40 16.36 -0.35
C MET A 587 11.83 15.92 -0.63
N THR A 588 12.36 15.02 0.19
CA THR A 588 13.77 14.55 0.10
C THR A 588 14.02 13.57 -1.04
N ARG A 589 12.99 13.26 -1.85
CA ARG A 589 13.17 12.51 -3.12
C ARG A 589 13.71 13.40 -4.24
N ALA A 590 13.58 14.71 -4.11
CA ALA A 590 14.06 15.68 -5.11
C ALA A 590 15.58 15.83 -5.05
N LYS A 591 16.22 15.73 -6.22
CA LYS A 591 17.64 16.07 -6.41
C LYS A 591 17.82 17.56 -6.65
N LYS A 592 17.07 18.12 -7.60
CA LYS A 592 17.23 19.53 -8.04
C LYS A 592 16.01 20.40 -7.81
N ASN A 593 14.85 19.96 -8.29
CA ASN A 593 13.66 20.78 -8.31
C ASN A 593 12.57 20.16 -7.44
N LEU A 594 11.99 20.97 -6.56
CA LEU A 594 10.85 20.61 -5.73
C LEU A 594 9.71 21.61 -5.93
N ILE A 595 8.55 21.10 -6.34
CA ILE A 595 7.33 21.86 -6.57
C ILE A 595 6.24 21.27 -5.67
N ILE A 596 5.57 22.12 -4.91
CA ILE A 596 4.49 21.74 -3.99
C ILE A 596 3.22 22.43 -4.45
N CYS A 597 2.19 21.65 -4.79
CA CYS A 597 0.95 22.11 -5.35
C CYS A 597 -0.21 21.93 -4.36
N SER A 598 -1.02 22.96 -4.22
CA SER A 598 -2.28 22.98 -3.46
C SER A 598 -3.39 23.51 -4.35
N VAL A 599 -4.64 23.09 -4.10
CA VAL A 599 -5.81 23.58 -4.82
C VAL A 599 -6.77 24.27 -3.86
N LYS A 600 -7.48 25.32 -4.33
CA LYS A 600 -8.50 26.01 -3.52
C LYS A 600 -9.84 25.27 -3.55
N ARG A 601 -10.13 24.53 -4.64
CA ARG A 601 -11.37 23.80 -4.81
C ARG A 601 -11.13 22.42 -5.41
N ARG A 602 -11.79 21.42 -4.82
CA ARG A 602 -11.85 20.04 -5.34
C ARG A 602 -13.28 19.51 -5.17
N ASN A 603 -13.88 18.97 -6.24
CA ASN A 603 -15.26 18.43 -6.21
C ASN A 603 -16.26 19.41 -5.55
N ASN A 604 -16.21 20.70 -5.93
CA ASN A 604 -17.02 21.78 -5.38
C ASN A 604 -16.82 22.08 -3.89
N LYS A 605 -15.81 21.48 -3.23
CA LYS A 605 -15.43 21.81 -1.85
C LYS A 605 -14.25 22.76 -1.81
N MET A 606 -14.32 23.74 -0.92
CA MET A 606 -13.19 24.63 -0.61
C MET A 606 -12.17 23.87 0.25
N LEU A 607 -10.91 23.96 -0.12
CA LEU A 607 -9.79 23.37 0.60
C LEU A 607 -8.81 24.46 1.03
N LEU A 608 -8.17 24.23 2.16
CA LEU A 608 -7.07 25.08 2.63
C LEU A 608 -5.73 24.43 2.27
N PRO A 609 -4.69 25.22 1.95
CA PRO A 609 -3.34 24.70 1.82
C PRO A 609 -2.91 23.99 3.10
N SER A 610 -2.17 22.90 2.95
CA SER A 610 -1.62 22.12 4.06
C SER A 610 -0.84 22.98 5.05
N ARG A 611 -0.97 22.69 6.35
CA ARG A 611 -0.11 23.27 7.40
C ARG A 611 1.37 23.03 7.11
N PHE A 612 1.73 21.91 6.49
CA PHE A 612 3.10 21.57 6.13
C PHE A 612 3.70 22.55 5.11
N VAL A 613 2.90 23.10 4.20
CA VAL A 613 3.35 24.12 3.25
C VAL A 613 3.70 25.43 3.94
N LYS A 614 3.08 25.72 5.09
CA LYS A 614 3.37 26.92 5.90
C LYS A 614 4.60 26.73 6.80
N GLU A 615 4.95 25.51 7.12
CA GLU A 615 6.09 25.14 7.97
C GLU A 615 7.43 25.12 7.20
N ILE A 616 7.40 25.22 5.88
CA ILE A 616 8.57 25.24 4.98
C ILE A 616 9.10 26.72 4.78
#